data_06f61c455c643e0b632120efa63ad891
#
_entry.id   06f61c455c643e0b632120efa63ad891
#
_cell.length_a   1.000
_cell.length_b   1.000
_cell.length_c   1.000
_cell.angle_alpha   90.00
_cell.angle_beta   90.00
_cell.angle_gamma   90.00
#
_symmetry.space_group_name_H-M   'P 1'
#
loop_
_entity.id
_entity.type
_entity.pdbx_description
1 polymer ?
#
loop_
_entity_poly.entity_id
_entity_poly.type
_entity_poly.pdbx_seq_one_letter_code
_entity_poly.pdbx_strand_id
1 'polypeptide(L)'
;IIMVETVVALLLFLNGNMVEHVYKDSLTQCNESRKIAEKVVNPLNVVFVCKEIKAKTEIDSDTKKKKIVKVFDNNIFTGSGSGFFISDEGHLVTNYHVVNYCNINQVNYSGRTSKAKILAYDKINDLALLETNIKPKDKFDISIQDAKLLDDIYVAGYPFGKSVSSSVKVTKGVVSALAGLQNNYALVQIDAAIQPGNSGGPIVNTNGDVIGVAVAKLDYKDALESFGTIPENTNFGIKSSILKNFTSANNIKNSSEAPKEITKDKVGEKILNATAYVGCYTSENKISALKTVETAFGQPKLAFDFVCYNDCKQRNSDSVCQQQCSLN
;
A
#
# COMPACT_ATOMS: atom_id res chain seq x y z
N ILE A 1 -28.25 3.77 -29.68
CA ILE A 1 -28.70 2.80 -28.64
C ILE A 1 -27.52 2.56 -27.70
N ILE A 2 -27.74 2.78 -26.40
CA ILE A 2 -26.75 2.56 -25.37
C ILE A 2 -26.99 1.17 -24.76
N MET A 3 -25.96 0.33 -24.71
CA MET A 3 -26.04 -1.02 -24.15
C MET A 3 -24.96 -1.25 -23.08
N VAL A 4 -25.23 -2.14 -22.13
CA VAL A 4 -24.24 -2.65 -21.18
C VAL A 4 -23.97 -4.12 -21.56
N GLU A 5 -22.76 -4.40 -21.95
CA GLU A 5 -22.39 -5.71 -22.49
C GLU A 5 -20.92 -6.04 -22.18
N THR A 6 -20.54 -7.29 -22.39
CA THR A 6 -19.12 -7.70 -22.37
C THR A 6 -18.56 -7.52 -23.78
N VAL A 7 -17.45 -6.80 -23.88
CA VAL A 7 -16.78 -6.48 -25.14
C VAL A 7 -15.28 -6.68 -25.05
N VAL A 8 -14.64 -6.96 -26.17
CA VAL A 8 -13.18 -6.94 -26.27
C VAL A 8 -12.71 -5.50 -26.38
N ALA A 9 -11.73 -5.13 -25.56
CA ALA A 9 -11.13 -3.80 -25.60
C ALA A 9 -9.61 -3.85 -25.58
N LEU A 10 -8.99 -2.93 -26.31
CA LEU A 10 -7.60 -2.53 -26.10
C LEU A 10 -7.57 -1.41 -25.07
N LEU A 11 -6.96 -1.68 -23.92
CA LEU A 11 -6.82 -0.74 -22.81
C LEU A 11 -5.41 -0.18 -22.81
N LEU A 12 -5.29 1.12 -22.72
CA LEU A 12 -4.01 1.83 -22.58
C LEU A 12 -3.83 2.29 -21.12
N PHE A 13 -2.73 1.90 -20.53
CA PHE A 13 -2.32 2.34 -19.20
C PHE A 13 -1.06 3.19 -19.28
N LEU A 14 -1.08 4.33 -18.60
CA LEU A 14 0.08 5.20 -18.41
C LEU A 14 0.40 5.26 -16.92
N ASN A 15 1.62 4.87 -16.53
CA ASN A 15 2.03 4.80 -15.13
C ASN A 15 1.01 4.04 -14.25
N GLY A 16 0.48 2.93 -14.76
CA GLY A 16 -0.49 2.10 -14.08
C GLY A 16 -1.93 2.64 -14.02
N ASN A 17 -2.24 3.79 -14.61
CA ASN A 17 -3.59 4.31 -14.69
C ASN A 17 -4.16 4.14 -16.10
N MET A 18 -5.38 3.64 -16.22
CA MET A 18 -6.07 3.53 -17.51
C MET A 18 -6.41 4.93 -18.02
N VAL A 19 -5.86 5.28 -19.19
CA VAL A 19 -6.03 6.61 -19.80
C VAL A 19 -6.88 6.55 -21.07
N GLU A 20 -6.92 5.39 -21.75
CA GLU A 20 -7.69 5.22 -22.96
C GLU A 20 -8.20 3.78 -23.10
N HIS A 21 -9.27 3.60 -23.86
CA HIS A 21 -9.84 2.30 -24.19
C HIS A 21 -10.48 2.33 -25.59
N VAL A 22 -10.23 1.29 -26.37
CA VAL A 22 -10.73 1.18 -27.75
C VAL A 22 -11.43 -0.14 -27.91
N TYR A 23 -12.67 -0.10 -28.44
CA TYR A 23 -13.43 -1.30 -28.82
C TYR A 23 -12.71 -2.09 -29.92
N LYS A 24 -12.75 -3.40 -29.81
CA LYS A 24 -12.26 -4.35 -30.81
C LYS A 24 -13.28 -5.46 -31.03
N ASP A 25 -13.38 -5.93 -32.27
CA ASP A 25 -14.36 -6.96 -32.63
C ASP A 25 -13.98 -8.36 -32.11
N SER A 26 -12.67 -8.58 -31.87
CA SER A 26 -12.14 -9.84 -31.36
C SER A 26 -10.82 -9.66 -30.62
N LEU A 27 -10.45 -10.66 -29.79
CA LEU A 27 -9.14 -10.73 -29.14
C LEU A 27 -7.99 -10.79 -30.16
N THR A 28 -8.20 -11.43 -31.31
CA THR A 28 -7.20 -11.48 -32.40
C THR A 28 -6.92 -10.09 -32.92
N GLN A 29 -7.95 -9.34 -33.32
CA GLN A 29 -7.83 -7.97 -33.79
C GLN A 29 -7.24 -7.05 -32.74
N CYS A 30 -7.60 -7.25 -31.47
CA CYS A 30 -7.03 -6.50 -30.35
C CYS A 30 -5.52 -6.74 -30.24
N ASN A 31 -5.08 -8.00 -30.27
CA ASN A 31 -3.67 -8.35 -30.17
C ASN A 31 -2.83 -7.85 -31.34
N GLU A 32 -3.38 -7.83 -32.54
CA GLU A 32 -2.72 -7.22 -33.71
C GLU A 32 -2.53 -5.70 -33.50
N SER A 33 -3.60 -5.01 -33.07
CA SER A 33 -3.54 -3.59 -32.76
C SER A 33 -2.53 -3.28 -31.63
N ARG A 34 -2.49 -4.13 -30.58
CA ARG A 34 -1.52 -4.03 -29.49
C ARG A 34 -0.10 -4.12 -30.01
N LYS A 35 0.23 -5.13 -30.81
CA LYS A 35 1.58 -5.32 -31.39
C LYS A 35 2.05 -4.12 -32.21
N ILE A 36 1.13 -3.44 -32.90
CA ILE A 36 1.45 -2.21 -33.65
C ILE A 36 1.74 -1.06 -32.68
N ALA A 37 0.88 -0.86 -31.67
CA ALA A 37 1.00 0.21 -30.70
C ALA A 37 2.27 0.10 -29.85
N GLU A 38 2.64 -1.13 -29.43
CA GLU A 38 3.84 -1.39 -28.64
C GLU A 38 5.16 -1.05 -29.38
N LYS A 39 5.16 -0.98 -30.71
CA LYS A 39 6.35 -0.61 -31.49
C LYS A 39 6.73 0.87 -31.40
N VAL A 40 5.80 1.73 -31.02
CA VAL A 40 5.97 3.19 -31.08
C VAL A 40 5.98 3.87 -29.71
N VAL A 41 5.91 3.10 -28.61
CA VAL A 41 5.88 3.64 -27.25
C VAL A 41 7.03 3.11 -26.40
N ASN A 42 7.39 3.87 -25.35
CA ASN A 42 8.30 3.36 -24.34
C ASN A 42 7.56 2.39 -23.40
N PRO A 43 7.92 1.11 -23.36
CA PRO A 43 7.21 0.09 -22.58
C PRO A 43 7.33 0.25 -21.06
N LEU A 44 8.27 1.08 -20.58
CA LEU A 44 8.44 1.30 -19.13
C LEU A 44 7.28 2.05 -18.49
N ASN A 45 6.59 2.91 -19.25
CA ASN A 45 5.53 3.75 -18.72
C ASN A 45 4.16 3.49 -19.35
N VAL A 46 4.14 2.82 -20.51
CA VAL A 46 2.93 2.61 -21.29
C VAL A 46 2.69 1.12 -21.49
N VAL A 47 1.51 0.65 -21.11
CA VAL A 47 1.11 -0.75 -21.22
C VAL A 47 -0.21 -0.85 -21.98
N PHE A 48 -0.25 -1.76 -22.94
CA PHE A 48 -1.46 -2.11 -23.64
C PHE A 48 -1.97 -3.49 -23.21
N VAL A 49 -3.24 -3.59 -22.88
CA VAL A 49 -3.88 -4.84 -22.45
C VAL A 49 -5.08 -5.13 -23.34
N CYS A 50 -5.10 -6.32 -23.95
CA CYS A 50 -6.28 -6.84 -24.63
C CYS A 50 -7.08 -7.72 -23.67
N LYS A 51 -8.34 -7.37 -23.44
CA LYS A 51 -9.18 -8.07 -22.46
C LYS A 51 -10.66 -7.95 -22.80
N GLU A 52 -11.43 -8.95 -22.42
CA GLU A 52 -12.88 -8.83 -22.33
C GLU A 52 -13.24 -8.02 -21.07
N ILE A 53 -14.05 -6.99 -21.25
CA ILE A 53 -14.48 -6.08 -20.19
C ILE A 53 -15.97 -5.85 -20.24
N LYS A 54 -16.58 -5.60 -19.08
CA LYS A 54 -17.94 -5.08 -19.02
C LYS A 54 -17.94 -3.58 -19.29
N ALA A 55 -18.64 -3.16 -20.30
CA ALA A 55 -18.65 -1.77 -20.73
C ALA A 55 -20.05 -1.30 -21.14
N LYS A 56 -20.24 0.00 -21.05
CA LYS A 56 -21.34 0.71 -21.68
C LYS A 56 -20.87 1.11 -23.07
N THR A 57 -21.59 0.70 -24.09
CA THR A 57 -21.28 0.94 -25.50
C THR A 57 -22.36 1.75 -26.17
N GLU A 58 -22.03 2.42 -27.24
CA GLU A 58 -22.95 3.06 -28.16
C GLU A 58 -22.47 2.89 -29.61
N ILE A 59 -23.41 3.04 -30.56
CA ILE A 59 -23.08 3.14 -31.97
C ILE A 59 -22.90 4.63 -32.29
N ASP A 60 -21.73 4.98 -32.77
CA ASP A 60 -21.43 6.31 -33.22
C ASP A 60 -22.32 6.67 -34.43
N SER A 61 -22.98 7.83 -34.36
CA SER A 61 -23.97 8.23 -35.39
C SER A 61 -23.37 8.43 -36.77
N ASP A 62 -22.13 8.90 -36.82
CA ASP A 62 -21.45 9.32 -38.04
C ASP A 62 -20.69 8.17 -38.69
N THR A 63 -19.92 7.45 -37.90
CA THR A 63 -19.07 6.36 -38.35
C THR A 63 -19.77 5.01 -38.39
N LYS A 64 -20.95 4.88 -37.74
CA LYS A 64 -21.69 3.62 -37.53
C LYS A 64 -20.89 2.54 -36.80
N LYS A 65 -19.76 2.91 -36.16
CA LYS A 65 -18.91 1.99 -35.42
C LYS A 65 -19.31 1.95 -33.96
N LYS A 66 -19.15 0.79 -33.33
CA LYS A 66 -19.32 0.62 -31.90
C LYS A 66 -18.16 1.28 -31.16
N LYS A 67 -18.48 2.07 -30.14
CA LYS A 67 -17.49 2.66 -29.25
C LYS A 67 -17.84 2.42 -27.77
N ILE A 68 -16.83 2.35 -26.93
CA ILE A 68 -16.99 2.24 -25.48
C ILE A 68 -17.19 3.65 -24.91
N VAL A 69 -18.30 3.83 -24.19
CA VAL A 69 -18.61 5.09 -23.48
C VAL A 69 -18.13 5.06 -22.04
N LYS A 70 -18.20 3.88 -21.41
CA LYS A 70 -17.78 3.71 -20.01
C LYS A 70 -17.33 2.25 -19.79
N VAL A 71 -16.17 2.10 -19.18
CA VAL A 71 -15.69 0.81 -18.67
C VAL A 71 -16.22 0.63 -17.25
N PHE A 72 -16.78 -0.54 -16.96
CA PHE A 72 -17.09 -0.96 -15.60
C PHE A 72 -15.92 -1.77 -15.06
N ASP A 73 -15.24 -1.21 -14.11
CA ASP A 73 -14.03 -1.79 -13.52
C ASP A 73 -14.21 -1.88 -12.00
N ASN A 74 -14.24 -3.10 -11.49
CA ASN A 74 -14.45 -3.35 -10.08
C ASN A 74 -13.14 -3.22 -9.33
N ASN A 75 -13.15 -2.47 -8.24
CA ASN A 75 -12.04 -2.44 -7.32
C ASN A 75 -12.14 -3.62 -6.37
N ILE A 76 -11.12 -4.47 -6.37
CA ILE A 76 -11.00 -5.59 -5.43
C ILE A 76 -9.92 -5.27 -4.39
N PHE A 77 -10.03 -5.87 -3.23
CA PHE A 77 -9.01 -5.76 -2.19
C PHE A 77 -7.71 -6.40 -2.67
N THR A 78 -6.59 -5.67 -2.56
CA THR A 78 -5.29 -6.12 -3.06
C THR A 78 -4.20 -6.14 -2.02
N GLY A 79 -4.43 -5.56 -0.86
CA GLY A 79 -3.46 -5.56 0.21
C GLY A 79 -3.83 -4.61 1.33
N SER A 80 -3.10 -4.70 2.42
CA SER A 80 -3.29 -3.83 3.57
C SER A 80 -2.01 -3.58 4.34
N GLY A 81 -2.04 -2.53 5.13
CA GLY A 81 -1.03 -2.17 6.09
C GLY A 81 -1.65 -1.41 7.26
N SER A 82 -0.79 -0.78 7.97
CA SER A 82 -1.10 0.10 9.10
C SER A 82 -0.80 1.54 8.74
N GLY A 83 -1.32 2.44 9.52
CA GLY A 83 -0.98 3.87 9.48
C GLY A 83 -1.27 4.50 10.83
N PHE A 84 -0.82 5.73 11.00
CA PHE A 84 -1.05 6.47 12.23
C PHE A 84 -1.29 7.94 11.97
N PHE A 85 -2.13 8.54 12.78
CA PHE A 85 -2.48 9.95 12.68
C PHE A 85 -1.40 10.83 13.31
N ILE A 86 -1.08 11.93 12.63
CA ILE A 86 -0.09 12.94 13.04
C ILE A 86 -0.71 14.34 13.16
N SER A 87 -2.00 14.47 12.90
CA SER A 87 -2.75 15.72 13.09
C SER A 87 -4.20 15.46 13.44
N ASP A 88 -4.86 16.45 14.06
CA ASP A 88 -6.27 16.42 14.39
C ASP A 88 -7.17 16.58 13.15
N GLU A 89 -6.60 17.04 12.05
CA GLU A 89 -7.29 17.22 10.77
C GLU A 89 -7.45 15.91 9.99
N GLY A 90 -6.79 14.82 10.44
CA GLY A 90 -6.90 13.50 9.81
C GLY A 90 -5.77 13.18 8.82
N HIS A 91 -4.62 13.85 8.97
CA HIS A 91 -3.40 13.47 8.26
C HIS A 91 -2.83 12.18 8.85
N LEU A 92 -2.58 11.22 8.00
CA LEU A 92 -2.14 9.88 8.37
C LEU A 92 -0.90 9.50 7.59
N VAL A 93 0.09 8.96 8.30
CA VAL A 93 1.32 8.40 7.72
C VAL A 93 1.16 6.89 7.55
N THR A 94 1.69 6.37 6.45
CA THR A 94 1.85 4.94 6.16
C THR A 94 3.06 4.71 5.26
N ASN A 95 3.37 3.46 4.90
CA ASN A 95 4.37 3.20 3.87
C ASN A 95 3.81 3.44 2.46
N TYR A 96 4.69 3.86 1.54
CA TYR A 96 4.35 4.04 0.14
C TYR A 96 3.90 2.73 -0.52
N HIS A 97 4.58 1.60 -0.25
CA HIS A 97 4.22 0.31 -0.83
C HIS A 97 2.81 -0.16 -0.42
N VAL A 98 2.28 0.29 0.73
CA VAL A 98 0.90 -0.04 1.18
C VAL A 98 -0.16 0.63 0.31
N VAL A 99 0.13 1.81 -0.23
CA VAL A 99 -0.83 2.64 -0.99
C VAL A 99 -0.49 2.75 -2.47
N ASN A 100 0.66 2.25 -2.85
CA ASN A 100 1.10 2.25 -4.24
C ASN A 100 0.18 1.36 -5.09
N TYR A 101 -0.13 1.83 -6.29
CA TYR A 101 -1.02 1.17 -7.24
C TYR A 101 -2.50 1.06 -6.83
N CYS A 102 -2.91 1.51 -5.65
CA CYS A 102 -4.31 1.50 -5.25
C CYS A 102 -5.13 2.50 -6.09
N ASN A 103 -6.32 2.09 -6.51
CA ASN A 103 -7.32 3.01 -7.04
C ASN A 103 -8.09 3.69 -5.90
N ILE A 104 -8.25 2.96 -4.79
CA ILE A 104 -8.89 3.46 -3.57
C ILE A 104 -8.03 3.05 -2.38
N ASN A 105 -7.55 4.03 -1.65
CA ASN A 105 -7.00 3.84 -0.31
C ASN A 105 -8.14 4.02 0.69
N GLN A 106 -8.31 3.06 1.57
CA GLN A 106 -9.38 3.04 2.55
C GLN A 106 -8.80 2.94 3.96
N VAL A 107 -9.06 3.94 4.79
CA VAL A 107 -8.64 3.95 6.20
C VAL A 107 -9.80 3.49 7.05
N ASN A 108 -9.53 2.52 7.93
CA ASN A 108 -10.50 2.07 8.92
C ASN A 108 -9.96 2.37 10.33
N TYR A 109 -10.74 3.10 11.08
CA TYR A 109 -10.39 3.60 12.41
C TYR A 109 -11.61 3.56 13.32
N SER A 110 -11.51 2.91 14.47
CA SER A 110 -12.60 2.79 15.46
C SER A 110 -13.96 2.40 14.83
N GLY A 111 -13.94 1.43 13.90
CA GLY A 111 -15.15 0.97 13.18
C GLY A 111 -15.66 1.91 12.09
N ARG A 112 -15.08 3.09 11.92
CA ARG A 112 -15.41 4.02 10.83
C ARG A 112 -14.47 3.77 9.65
N THR A 113 -15.01 3.88 8.44
CA THR A 113 -14.26 3.73 7.20
C THR A 113 -14.31 5.04 6.42
N SER A 114 -13.16 5.51 5.96
CA SER A 114 -13.02 6.69 5.09
C SER A 114 -12.13 6.36 3.90
N LYS A 115 -12.46 6.93 2.75
CA LYS A 115 -11.49 6.99 1.65
C LYS A 115 -10.39 7.97 2.04
N ALA A 116 -9.18 7.64 1.64
CA ALA A 116 -8.01 8.48 1.86
C ALA A 116 -7.41 8.92 0.53
N LYS A 117 -7.00 10.19 0.48
CA LYS A 117 -6.28 10.77 -0.65
C LYS A 117 -4.79 10.80 -0.32
N ILE A 118 -3.93 10.39 -1.26
CA ILE A 118 -2.49 10.56 -1.13
C ILE A 118 -2.18 12.05 -1.36
N LEU A 119 -1.65 12.72 -0.33
CA LEU A 119 -1.18 14.11 -0.42
C LEU A 119 0.25 14.16 -0.95
N ALA A 120 1.10 13.27 -0.44
CA ALA A 120 2.51 13.18 -0.82
C ALA A 120 3.02 11.76 -0.61
N TYR A 121 4.12 11.42 -1.29
CA TYR A 121 4.86 10.19 -1.06
C TYR A 121 6.35 10.37 -1.31
N ASP A 122 7.13 9.58 -0.61
CA ASP A 122 8.56 9.39 -0.82
C ASP A 122 8.80 7.92 -1.18
N LYS A 123 9.04 7.67 -2.45
CA LYS A 123 9.24 6.32 -2.97
C LYS A 123 10.57 5.71 -2.51
N ILE A 124 11.58 6.55 -2.29
CA ILE A 124 12.93 6.10 -1.89
C ILE A 124 12.92 5.65 -0.43
N ASN A 125 12.32 6.46 0.44
CA ASN A 125 12.21 6.16 1.86
C ASN A 125 10.93 5.41 2.23
N ASP A 126 10.12 5.02 1.24
CA ASP A 126 8.89 4.23 1.43
C ASP A 126 7.87 4.86 2.39
N LEU A 127 7.65 6.17 2.26
CA LEU A 127 6.68 6.93 3.05
C LEU A 127 5.53 7.45 2.21
N ALA A 128 4.34 7.50 2.77
CA ALA A 128 3.19 8.17 2.20
C ALA A 128 2.42 8.97 3.26
N LEU A 129 1.95 10.15 2.88
CA LEU A 129 1.08 11.01 3.65
C LEU A 129 -0.31 10.98 3.03
N LEU A 130 -1.30 10.61 3.84
CA LEU A 130 -2.69 10.53 3.44
C LEU A 130 -3.53 11.58 4.14
N GLU A 131 -4.55 12.08 3.44
CA GLU A 131 -5.61 12.91 3.98
C GLU A 131 -6.89 12.09 4.09
N THR A 132 -7.55 12.16 5.24
CA THR A 132 -8.83 11.50 5.51
C THR A 132 -9.85 12.48 6.10
N ASN A 133 -11.13 12.11 6.05
CA ASN A 133 -12.19 12.85 6.77
C ASN A 133 -12.38 12.36 8.22
N ILE A 134 -11.43 11.58 8.74
CA ILE A 134 -11.44 11.06 10.09
C ILE A 134 -10.80 12.10 11.02
N LYS A 135 -11.52 12.46 12.08
CA LYS A 135 -10.92 13.19 13.20
C LYS A 135 -10.54 12.14 14.24
N PRO A 136 -9.24 11.86 14.43
CA PRO A 136 -8.81 10.85 15.38
C PRO A 136 -9.06 11.32 16.84
N LYS A 137 -9.13 10.37 17.76
CA LYS A 137 -9.25 10.68 19.20
C LYS A 137 -7.93 11.16 19.79
N ASP A 138 -6.83 10.76 19.15
CA ASP A 138 -5.48 11.14 19.51
C ASP A 138 -4.59 11.13 18.26
N LYS A 139 -3.41 11.73 18.36
CA LYS A 139 -2.40 11.75 17.33
C LYS A 139 -1.02 11.52 17.92
N PHE A 140 -0.09 11.12 17.08
CA PHE A 140 1.30 11.01 17.50
C PHE A 140 2.08 12.29 17.20
N ASP A 141 2.93 12.65 18.14
CA ASP A 141 4.06 13.54 17.90
C ASP A 141 5.22 12.73 17.34
N ILE A 142 5.97 13.33 16.42
CA ILE A 142 7.19 12.71 15.88
C ILE A 142 8.35 13.13 16.76
N SER A 143 9.11 12.15 17.24
CA SER A 143 10.29 12.41 18.07
C SER A 143 11.26 13.37 17.37
N ILE A 144 11.76 14.33 18.12
CA ILE A 144 12.75 15.31 17.65
C ILE A 144 14.15 14.69 17.49
N GLN A 145 14.40 13.57 18.16
CA GLN A 145 15.66 12.84 18.09
C GLN A 145 15.41 11.43 17.57
N ASP A 146 16.35 10.94 16.79
CA ASP A 146 16.36 9.53 16.40
C ASP A 146 16.60 8.65 17.63
N ALA A 147 16.09 7.42 17.56
CA ALA A 147 16.26 6.44 18.61
C ALA A 147 17.74 6.08 18.82
N LYS A 148 18.07 5.73 20.05
CA LYS A 148 19.40 5.24 20.45
C LYS A 148 19.40 3.73 20.56
N LEU A 149 20.58 3.15 20.54
CA LEU A 149 20.76 1.73 20.77
C LEU A 149 20.21 1.35 22.15
N LEU A 150 19.46 0.24 22.21
CA LEU A 150 18.79 -0.30 23.39
C LEU A 150 17.59 0.52 23.90
N ASP A 151 17.15 1.56 23.19
CA ASP A 151 15.89 2.22 23.53
C ASP A 151 14.74 1.21 23.48
N ASP A 152 13.94 1.16 24.56
CA ASP A 152 12.68 0.40 24.61
C ASP A 152 11.66 0.98 23.62
N ILE A 153 11.01 0.10 22.86
CA ILE A 153 10.05 0.50 21.84
C ILE A 153 8.79 -0.37 21.83
N TYR A 154 7.73 0.19 21.27
CA TYR A 154 6.48 -0.51 20.95
C TYR A 154 6.21 -0.36 19.46
N VAL A 155 5.90 -1.46 18.76
CA VAL A 155 5.43 -1.45 17.37
C VAL A 155 3.95 -1.74 17.37
N ALA A 156 3.16 -0.89 16.72
CA ALA A 156 1.72 -1.05 16.64
C ALA A 156 1.23 -1.20 15.21
N GLY A 157 0.18 -2.01 15.02
CA GLY A 157 -0.41 -2.21 13.69
C GLY A 157 -1.47 -3.28 13.65
N TYR A 158 -1.77 -3.70 12.41
CA TYR A 158 -2.79 -4.70 12.08
C TYR A 158 -2.18 -5.88 11.33
N PRO A 159 -1.37 -6.71 12.01
CA PRO A 159 -0.73 -7.86 11.38
C PRO A 159 -1.78 -8.78 10.77
N PHE A 160 -1.50 -9.25 9.54
CA PHE A 160 -2.39 -10.10 8.73
C PHE A 160 -3.77 -9.48 8.44
N GLY A 161 -3.90 -8.16 8.63
CA GLY A 161 -5.10 -7.40 8.31
C GLY A 161 -6.34 -7.80 9.12
N LYS A 162 -7.51 -7.42 8.61
CA LYS A 162 -8.81 -7.67 9.26
C LYS A 162 -9.19 -9.13 9.36
N SER A 163 -8.61 -10.00 8.55
CA SER A 163 -8.89 -11.44 8.57
C SER A 163 -8.45 -12.12 9.87
N VAL A 164 -7.44 -11.56 10.56
CA VAL A 164 -6.98 -12.06 11.85
C VAL A 164 -7.58 -11.26 13.01
N SER A 165 -7.63 -9.93 12.91
CA SER A 165 -8.21 -9.10 13.96
C SER A 165 -8.52 -7.70 13.47
N SER A 166 -9.62 -7.14 13.94
CA SER A 166 -9.98 -5.72 13.76
C SER A 166 -9.34 -4.79 14.79
N SER A 167 -8.61 -5.35 15.77
CA SER A 167 -7.98 -4.58 16.85
C SER A 167 -6.49 -4.39 16.58
N VAL A 168 -5.97 -3.22 16.98
CA VAL A 168 -4.53 -2.93 16.99
C VAL A 168 -3.78 -3.99 17.80
N LYS A 169 -2.67 -4.50 17.28
CA LYS A 169 -1.71 -5.34 17.99
C LYS A 169 -0.48 -4.52 18.30
N VAL A 170 0.12 -4.81 19.47
CA VAL A 170 1.34 -4.16 19.93
C VAL A 170 2.37 -5.22 20.26
N THR A 171 3.58 -5.06 19.73
CA THR A 171 4.76 -5.84 20.12
C THR A 171 5.75 -4.90 20.81
N LYS A 172 6.51 -5.43 21.79
CA LYS A 172 7.58 -4.70 22.49
C LYS A 172 8.92 -5.26 22.03
N GLY A 173 9.92 -4.41 21.98
CA GLY A 173 11.31 -4.75 21.73
C GLY A 173 12.23 -3.59 22.04
N VAL A 174 13.44 -3.65 21.46
CA VAL A 174 14.46 -2.61 21.58
C VAL A 174 15.04 -2.26 20.21
N VAL A 175 15.69 -1.11 20.15
CA VAL A 175 16.54 -0.74 19.01
C VAL A 175 17.82 -1.57 19.06
N SER A 176 18.02 -2.45 18.08
CA SER A 176 19.15 -3.39 18.01
C SER A 176 20.29 -2.92 17.10
N ALA A 177 20.05 -2.00 16.14
CA ALA A 177 21.09 -1.32 15.38
C ALA A 177 20.60 0.04 14.84
N LEU A 178 21.53 0.98 14.62
CA LEU A 178 21.23 2.34 14.13
C LEU A 178 21.29 2.49 12.62
N ALA A 179 21.42 1.37 11.89
CA ALA A 179 21.35 1.30 10.43
C ALA A 179 20.61 0.04 10.00
N GLY A 180 19.99 0.10 8.83
CA GLY A 180 19.37 -1.06 8.19
C GLY A 180 20.35 -1.90 7.37
N LEU A 181 19.81 -2.81 6.56
CA LEU A 181 20.59 -3.64 5.65
C LEU A 181 21.51 -2.80 4.77
N GLN A 182 22.71 -3.33 4.48
CA GLN A 182 23.74 -2.67 3.65
C GLN A 182 24.09 -1.25 4.13
N ASN A 183 24.07 -1.02 5.45
CA ASN A 183 24.34 0.28 6.06
C ASN A 183 23.37 1.39 5.63
N ASN A 184 22.11 1.06 5.37
CA ASN A 184 21.09 2.06 5.10
C ASN A 184 20.81 2.89 6.36
N TYR A 185 21.36 4.09 6.44
CA TYR A 185 21.24 5.00 7.58
C TYR A 185 19.86 5.68 7.70
N ALA A 186 18.97 5.56 6.70
CA ALA A 186 17.59 6.00 6.81
C ALA A 186 16.73 5.05 7.66
N LEU A 187 17.24 3.85 7.94
CA LEU A 187 16.57 2.81 8.69
C LEU A 187 17.21 2.61 10.07
N VAL A 188 16.43 2.08 10.97
CA VAL A 188 16.81 1.53 12.27
C VAL A 188 16.43 0.06 12.32
N GLN A 189 17.28 -0.81 12.89
CA GLN A 189 16.94 -2.20 13.13
C GLN A 189 16.37 -2.36 14.54
N ILE A 190 15.35 -3.20 14.66
CA ILE A 190 14.64 -3.50 15.92
C ILE A 190 14.44 -5.02 16.03
N ASP A 191 14.32 -5.49 17.27
CA ASP A 191 14.02 -6.90 17.58
C ASP A 191 12.53 -7.15 17.84
N ALA A 192 11.72 -6.10 17.96
CA ALA A 192 10.27 -6.24 18.08
C ALA A 192 9.69 -6.97 16.85
N ALA A 193 8.83 -7.95 17.09
CA ALA A 193 8.22 -8.73 16.04
C ALA A 193 7.36 -7.85 15.11
N ILE A 194 7.66 -7.89 13.82
CA ILE A 194 6.89 -7.28 12.74
C ILE A 194 6.39 -8.38 11.81
N GLN A 195 5.12 -8.29 11.44
CA GLN A 195 4.47 -9.22 10.53
C GLN A 195 3.84 -8.44 9.36
N PRO A 196 3.54 -9.10 8.22
CA PRO A 196 2.78 -8.48 7.14
C PRO A 196 1.51 -7.83 7.66
N GLY A 197 1.28 -6.58 7.26
CA GLY A 197 0.20 -5.73 7.78
C GLY A 197 0.64 -4.74 8.86
N ASN A 198 1.80 -4.92 9.51
CA ASN A 198 2.39 -3.89 10.38
C ASN A 198 3.05 -2.75 9.59
N SER A 199 3.38 -2.97 8.32
CA SER A 199 3.94 -1.94 7.43
C SER A 199 3.15 -0.63 7.52
N GLY A 200 3.85 0.48 7.72
CA GLY A 200 3.27 1.81 7.90
C GLY A 200 2.79 2.12 9.31
N GLY A 201 2.83 1.15 10.21
CA GLY A 201 2.49 1.36 11.63
C GLY A 201 3.57 2.14 12.39
N PRO A 202 3.22 2.76 13.52
CA PRO A 202 4.15 3.53 14.32
C PRO A 202 5.08 2.62 15.13
N ILE A 203 6.35 3.01 15.20
CA ILE A 203 7.31 2.55 16.20
C ILE A 203 7.38 3.68 17.25
N VAL A 204 6.99 3.37 18.47
CA VAL A 204 6.74 4.36 19.53
C VAL A 204 7.72 4.14 20.69
N ASN A 205 8.28 5.20 21.23
CA ASN A 205 9.10 5.16 22.45
C ASN A 205 8.23 5.09 23.73
N THR A 206 8.89 5.03 24.87
CA THR A 206 8.23 4.99 26.18
C THR A 206 7.49 6.29 26.55
N ASN A 207 7.73 7.38 25.84
CA ASN A 207 7.05 8.67 26.03
C ASN A 207 5.82 8.83 25.10
N GLY A 208 5.54 7.83 24.26
CA GLY A 208 4.42 7.89 23.33
C GLY A 208 4.70 8.67 22.05
N ASP A 209 5.97 9.00 21.74
CA ASP A 209 6.37 9.66 20.50
C ASP A 209 6.77 8.64 19.45
N VAL A 210 6.50 8.93 18.19
CA VAL A 210 6.94 8.11 17.07
C VAL A 210 8.43 8.32 16.81
N ILE A 211 9.20 7.25 16.96
CA ILE A 211 10.63 7.19 16.64
C ILE A 211 10.91 6.54 15.29
N GLY A 212 9.89 5.99 14.65
CA GLY A 212 10.01 5.41 13.32
C GLY A 212 8.70 4.88 12.76
N VAL A 213 8.77 4.45 11.49
CA VAL A 213 7.66 3.82 10.77
C VAL A 213 8.05 2.38 10.47
N ALA A 214 7.25 1.42 10.92
CA ALA A 214 7.53 -0.01 10.73
C ALA A 214 7.52 -0.40 9.25
N VAL A 215 8.51 -1.19 8.82
CA VAL A 215 8.62 -1.72 7.46
C VAL A 215 8.73 -3.24 7.54
N ALA A 216 7.66 -3.95 7.21
CA ALA A 216 7.65 -5.41 7.05
C ALA A 216 8.06 -5.75 5.60
N LYS A 217 9.34 -5.59 5.26
CA LYS A 217 9.81 -5.66 3.87
C LYS A 217 11.01 -6.59 3.66
N LEU A 218 11.36 -7.43 4.62
CA LEU A 218 12.26 -8.54 4.34
C LEU A 218 11.47 -9.54 3.49
N ASP A 219 11.81 -9.64 2.21
CA ASP A 219 11.36 -10.75 1.39
C ASP A 219 12.04 -12.02 1.94
N TYR A 220 11.27 -12.85 2.65
CA TYR A 220 11.78 -14.08 3.25
C TYR A 220 12.43 -15.00 2.21
N LYS A 221 11.97 -14.96 0.96
CA LYS A 221 12.54 -15.72 -0.14
C LYS A 221 13.92 -15.18 -0.51
N ASP A 222 14.03 -13.86 -0.67
CA ASP A 222 15.31 -13.21 -0.96
C ASP A 222 16.30 -13.39 0.22
N ALA A 223 15.80 -13.36 1.47
CA ALA A 223 16.61 -13.61 2.65
C ALA A 223 17.09 -15.07 2.70
N LEU A 224 16.21 -16.04 2.42
CA LEU A 224 16.57 -17.44 2.37
C LEU A 224 17.57 -17.75 1.25
N GLU A 225 17.39 -17.15 0.06
CA GLU A 225 18.31 -17.29 -1.07
C GLU A 225 19.67 -16.63 -0.79
N SER A 226 19.70 -15.49 -0.10
CA SER A 226 20.93 -14.72 0.15
C SER A 226 21.70 -15.20 1.38
N PHE A 227 21.01 -15.63 2.44
CA PHE A 227 21.62 -15.98 3.74
C PHE A 227 21.49 -17.45 4.11
N GLY A 228 20.73 -18.25 3.33
CA GLY A 228 20.46 -19.65 3.64
C GLY A 228 19.56 -19.88 4.85
N THR A 229 19.03 -18.81 5.47
CA THR A 229 18.15 -18.84 6.63
C THR A 229 17.26 -17.60 6.65
N ILE A 230 16.15 -17.68 7.37
CA ILE A 230 15.30 -16.50 7.66
C ILE A 230 15.86 -15.86 8.92
N PRO A 231 16.35 -14.60 8.88
CA PRO A 231 16.84 -13.91 10.07
C PRO A 231 15.72 -13.71 11.08
N GLU A 232 15.88 -14.24 12.29
CA GLU A 232 14.97 -13.99 13.41
C GLU A 232 15.26 -12.63 14.03
N ASN A 233 14.21 -11.96 14.55
CA ASN A 233 14.31 -10.69 15.28
C ASN A 233 15.08 -9.58 14.52
N THR A 234 15.04 -9.64 13.17
CA THR A 234 15.69 -8.66 12.31
C THR A 234 14.63 -7.91 11.53
N ASN A 235 14.10 -6.88 12.16
CA ASN A 235 13.04 -6.03 11.62
C ASN A 235 13.54 -4.60 11.48
N PHE A 236 12.87 -3.79 10.68
CA PHE A 236 13.33 -2.45 10.35
C PHE A 236 12.24 -1.40 10.50
N GLY A 237 12.67 -0.17 10.78
CA GLY A 237 11.82 1.02 10.76
C GLY A 237 12.52 2.19 10.09
N ILE A 238 11.75 3.03 9.42
CA ILE A 238 12.21 4.30 8.87
C ILE A 238 12.36 5.27 10.04
N LYS A 239 13.51 5.90 10.19
CA LYS A 239 13.82 6.79 11.33
C LYS A 239 12.90 8.01 11.41
N SER A 240 12.72 8.52 12.64
CA SER A 240 11.94 9.73 12.89
C SER A 240 12.49 10.96 12.18
N SER A 241 13.79 11.10 12.00
CA SER A 241 14.41 12.20 11.24
C SER A 241 13.96 12.22 9.78
N ILE A 242 13.88 11.05 9.12
CA ILE A 242 13.39 10.93 7.74
C ILE A 242 11.91 11.28 7.68
N LEU A 243 11.10 10.72 8.60
CA LEU A 243 9.67 11.02 8.70
C LEU A 243 9.42 12.52 8.93
N LYS A 244 10.16 13.13 9.85
CA LYS A 244 10.05 14.56 10.17
C LYS A 244 10.37 15.44 8.97
N ASN A 245 11.44 15.12 8.24
CA ASN A 245 11.80 15.85 7.02
C ASN A 245 10.70 15.73 5.96
N PHE A 246 10.17 14.53 5.76
CA PHE A 246 9.09 14.28 4.82
C PHE A 246 7.81 15.04 5.18
N THR A 247 7.37 15.00 6.43
CA THR A 247 6.15 15.70 6.89
C THR A 247 6.30 17.21 6.86
N SER A 248 7.47 17.74 7.27
CA SER A 248 7.77 19.17 7.22
C SER A 248 7.82 19.73 5.80
N ALA A 249 8.40 18.98 4.85
CA ALA A 249 8.42 19.34 3.43
C ALA A 249 6.99 19.41 2.83
N ASN A 250 6.02 18.73 3.46
CA ASN A 250 4.62 18.73 3.04
C ASN A 250 3.73 19.63 3.93
N ASN A 251 4.33 20.60 4.63
CA ASN A 251 3.63 21.59 5.46
C ASN A 251 2.84 21.03 6.64
N ILE A 252 3.12 19.81 7.07
CA ILE A 252 2.56 19.27 8.31
C ILE A 252 3.41 19.74 9.47
N LYS A 253 2.80 20.51 10.38
CA LYS A 253 3.48 20.98 11.60
C LYS A 253 3.66 19.79 12.55
N ASN A 254 4.90 19.49 12.84
CA ASN A 254 5.25 18.55 13.91
C ASN A 254 5.33 19.33 15.23
N SER A 255 4.92 18.70 16.33
CA SER A 255 5.16 19.24 17.66
C SER A 255 6.66 19.44 17.87
N SER A 256 7.03 20.59 18.41
CA SER A 256 8.40 20.90 18.81
C SER A 256 8.60 20.83 20.32
N GLU A 257 7.60 20.32 21.04
CA GLU A 257 7.67 20.21 22.51
C GLU A 257 8.68 19.13 22.91
N ALA A 258 9.34 19.38 24.05
CA ALA A 258 10.19 18.38 24.67
C ALA A 258 9.35 17.14 25.06
N PRO A 259 9.90 15.92 24.93
CA PRO A 259 9.19 14.71 25.32
C PRO A 259 8.68 14.82 26.75
N LYS A 260 7.39 14.55 26.97
CA LYS A 260 6.80 14.46 28.32
C LYS A 260 6.76 13.00 28.73
N GLU A 261 7.26 12.71 29.92
CA GLU A 261 7.09 11.38 30.50
C GLU A 261 5.59 11.10 30.70
N ILE A 262 5.13 9.98 30.17
CA ILE A 262 3.78 9.48 30.36
C ILE A 262 3.80 8.04 30.85
N THR A 263 2.73 7.62 31.51
CA THR A 263 2.61 6.23 32.00
C THR A 263 2.44 5.26 30.82
N LYS A 264 2.85 4.01 31.02
CA LYS A 264 2.69 2.95 30.02
C LYS A 264 1.24 2.79 29.55
N ASP A 265 0.27 2.95 30.47
CA ASP A 265 -1.15 2.89 30.13
C ASP A 265 -1.55 4.01 29.16
N LYS A 266 -1.01 5.21 29.35
CA LYS A 266 -1.22 6.33 28.44
C LYS A 266 -0.57 6.13 27.07
N VAL A 267 0.60 5.47 27.02
CA VAL A 267 1.20 5.05 25.73
C VAL A 267 0.26 4.07 25.01
N GLY A 268 -0.27 3.08 25.73
CA GLY A 268 -1.22 2.12 25.17
C GLY A 268 -2.51 2.78 24.67
N GLU A 269 -3.05 3.73 25.43
CA GLU A 269 -4.23 4.52 25.06
C GLU A 269 -3.97 5.35 23.78
N LYS A 270 -2.85 6.05 23.71
CA LYS A 270 -2.43 6.82 22.54
C LYS A 270 -2.28 5.93 21.31
N ILE A 271 -1.66 4.75 21.44
CA ILE A 271 -1.53 3.77 20.37
C ILE A 271 -2.91 3.35 19.83
N LEU A 272 -3.85 3.02 20.71
CA LEU A 272 -5.21 2.61 20.30
C LEU A 272 -5.97 3.75 19.61
N ASN A 273 -5.76 4.98 20.06
CA ASN A 273 -6.49 6.16 19.61
C ASN A 273 -5.85 6.89 18.42
N ALA A 274 -4.64 6.52 17.99
CA ALA A 274 -3.94 7.17 16.89
C ALA A 274 -3.52 6.21 15.78
N THR A 275 -3.69 4.88 15.92
CA THR A 275 -3.32 3.89 14.90
C THR A 275 -4.54 3.46 14.10
N ALA A 276 -4.38 3.31 12.78
CA ALA A 276 -5.45 2.93 11.86
C ALA A 276 -5.02 1.81 10.91
N TYR A 277 -5.99 1.04 10.43
CA TYR A 277 -5.83 0.09 9.35
C TYR A 277 -5.92 0.80 8.00
N VAL A 278 -5.03 0.47 7.07
CA VAL A 278 -5.01 0.99 5.71
C VAL A 278 -5.22 -0.16 4.73
N GLY A 279 -6.29 -0.08 3.94
CA GLY A 279 -6.63 -1.06 2.90
C GLY A 279 -6.43 -0.48 1.51
N CYS A 280 -5.88 -1.27 0.63
CA CYS A 280 -5.67 -0.98 -0.78
C CYS A 280 -6.69 -1.74 -1.62
N TYR A 281 -7.36 -1.03 -2.52
CA TYR A 281 -8.29 -1.61 -3.50
C TYR A 281 -7.85 -1.19 -4.89
N THR A 282 -7.67 -2.15 -5.78
CA THR A 282 -7.19 -1.93 -7.14
C THR A 282 -8.17 -2.49 -8.14
N SER A 283 -8.34 -1.83 -9.27
CA SER A 283 -9.23 -2.31 -10.30
C SER A 283 -8.67 -3.57 -10.99
N GLU A 284 -9.56 -4.48 -11.39
CA GLU A 284 -9.17 -5.71 -12.09
C GLU A 284 -8.40 -5.44 -13.38
N ASN A 285 -8.72 -4.36 -14.07
CA ASN A 285 -8.03 -3.98 -15.31
C ASN A 285 -6.62 -3.47 -15.02
N LYS A 286 -6.44 -2.64 -13.97
CA LYS A 286 -5.12 -2.18 -13.53
C LYS A 286 -4.23 -3.33 -13.07
N ILE A 287 -4.77 -4.30 -12.34
CA ILE A 287 -4.08 -5.52 -11.95
C ILE A 287 -3.57 -6.28 -13.18
N SER A 288 -4.41 -6.43 -14.20
CA SER A 288 -4.03 -7.09 -15.46
C SER A 288 -2.87 -6.36 -16.14
N ALA A 289 -2.89 -5.01 -16.15
CA ALA A 289 -1.81 -4.20 -16.70
C ALA A 289 -0.50 -4.37 -15.91
N LEU A 290 -0.55 -4.33 -14.59
CA LEU A 290 0.62 -4.50 -13.72
C LEU A 290 1.27 -5.88 -13.90
N LYS A 291 0.49 -6.96 -14.02
CA LYS A 291 0.99 -8.31 -14.34
C LYS A 291 1.70 -8.35 -15.70
N THR A 292 1.18 -7.64 -16.69
CA THR A 292 1.82 -7.58 -18.02
C THR A 292 3.20 -6.93 -17.92
N VAL A 293 3.35 -5.87 -17.14
CA VAL A 293 4.65 -5.21 -16.88
C VAL A 293 5.59 -6.15 -16.15
N GLU A 294 5.12 -6.81 -15.09
CA GLU A 294 5.92 -7.76 -14.30
C GLU A 294 6.46 -8.91 -15.17
N THR A 295 5.61 -9.50 -16.01
CA THR A 295 6.02 -10.58 -16.92
C THR A 295 7.04 -10.11 -17.96
N ALA A 296 6.92 -8.87 -18.45
CA ALA A 296 7.80 -8.34 -19.48
C ALA A 296 9.17 -7.85 -18.94
N PHE A 297 9.21 -7.34 -17.70
CA PHE A 297 10.37 -6.58 -17.17
C PHE A 297 10.86 -7.04 -15.80
N GLY A 298 10.23 -8.05 -15.17
CA GLY A 298 10.62 -8.57 -13.86
C GLY A 298 10.34 -7.63 -12.68
N GLN A 299 9.52 -6.59 -12.84
CA GLN A 299 9.10 -5.65 -11.80
C GLN A 299 7.75 -4.99 -12.14
N PRO A 300 6.88 -4.61 -11.17
CA PRO A 300 6.99 -4.71 -9.71
C PRO A 300 6.23 -5.92 -9.15
N LYS A 301 6.75 -6.55 -8.11
CA LYS A 301 5.99 -7.52 -7.30
C LYS A 301 4.82 -6.78 -6.63
N LEU A 302 3.60 -7.17 -6.94
CA LEU A 302 2.43 -6.79 -6.17
C LEU A 302 2.47 -7.53 -4.83
N ALA A 303 2.11 -6.85 -3.74
CA ALA A 303 2.03 -7.47 -2.41
C ALA A 303 0.91 -8.53 -2.26
N PHE A 304 0.39 -9.02 -3.38
CA PHE A 304 -0.73 -9.96 -3.43
C PHE A 304 -0.61 -10.88 -4.64
N ASP A 305 -0.66 -12.19 -4.41
CA ASP A 305 -0.62 -13.19 -5.50
C ASP A 305 -2.01 -13.35 -6.14
N PHE A 306 -2.19 -12.65 -7.25
CA PHE A 306 -3.43 -12.72 -8.02
C PHE A 306 -3.65 -14.03 -8.75
N VAL A 307 -2.58 -14.77 -9.08
CA VAL A 307 -2.72 -16.10 -9.67
C VAL A 307 -3.27 -17.05 -8.63
N CYS A 308 -2.65 -17.07 -7.45
CA CYS A 308 -3.16 -17.80 -6.29
C CYS A 308 -4.61 -17.43 -5.98
N TYR A 309 -4.94 -16.13 -5.94
CA TYR A 309 -6.29 -15.66 -5.61
C TYR A 309 -7.33 -16.13 -6.62
N ASN A 310 -7.05 -16.02 -7.91
CA ASN A 310 -7.99 -16.45 -8.95
C ASN A 310 -8.19 -17.96 -8.94
N ASP A 311 -7.13 -18.74 -8.73
CA ASP A 311 -7.22 -20.20 -8.61
C ASP A 311 -7.95 -20.63 -7.34
N CYS A 312 -7.71 -19.93 -6.23
CA CYS A 312 -8.41 -20.16 -4.97
C CYS A 312 -9.90 -19.84 -5.10
N LYS A 313 -10.25 -18.73 -5.75
CA LYS A 313 -11.64 -18.26 -5.89
C LYS A 313 -12.55 -19.22 -6.67
N GLN A 314 -11.97 -20.10 -7.49
CA GLN A 314 -12.73 -21.17 -8.14
C GLN A 314 -13.23 -22.24 -7.16
N ARG A 315 -12.67 -22.32 -5.95
CA ARG A 315 -12.92 -23.38 -4.96
C ARG A 315 -13.36 -22.88 -3.58
N ASN A 316 -13.14 -21.60 -3.27
CA ASN A 316 -13.34 -21.04 -1.93
C ASN A 316 -14.04 -19.67 -1.95
N SER A 317 -14.47 -19.20 -0.78
CA SER A 317 -15.02 -17.85 -0.61
C SER A 317 -13.95 -16.76 -0.77
N ASP A 318 -14.39 -15.57 -1.12
CA ASP A 318 -13.53 -14.38 -1.33
C ASP A 318 -12.61 -14.10 -0.14
N SER A 319 -13.12 -14.17 1.09
CA SER A 319 -12.37 -13.91 2.32
C SER A 319 -11.22 -14.90 2.54
N VAL A 320 -11.44 -16.19 2.24
CA VAL A 320 -10.41 -17.24 2.38
C VAL A 320 -9.29 -17.02 1.37
N CYS A 321 -9.65 -16.70 0.13
CA CYS A 321 -8.67 -16.50 -0.93
C CYS A 321 -7.85 -15.21 -0.77
N GLN A 322 -8.45 -14.15 -0.25
CA GLN A 322 -7.73 -12.94 0.13
C GLN A 322 -6.68 -13.20 1.20
N GLN A 323 -7.00 -14.07 2.17
CA GLN A 323 -6.08 -14.44 3.23
C GLN A 323 -4.94 -15.35 2.74
N GLN A 324 -5.23 -16.35 1.89
CA GLN A 324 -4.24 -17.32 1.42
C GLN A 324 -3.26 -16.74 0.41
N CYS A 325 -3.67 -15.74 -0.35
CA CYS A 325 -2.91 -15.22 -1.49
C CYS A 325 -2.37 -13.81 -1.28
N SER A 326 -2.42 -13.30 -0.05
CA SER A 326 -1.64 -12.12 0.33
C SER A 326 -0.16 -12.48 0.28
N LEU A 327 0.57 -11.88 -0.64
CA LEU A 327 2.02 -11.99 -0.67
C LEU A 327 2.60 -11.17 0.47
N ASN A 328 3.46 -11.79 1.21
CA ASN A 328 4.22 -11.18 2.32
C ASN A 328 5.21 -10.14 1.83
#